data_89973d7baee2549417d016884f6bfeec
#
_entry.id   89973d7baee2549417d016884f6bfeec
#
_cell.length_a   1.000
_cell.length_b   1.000
_cell.length_c   1.000
_cell.angle_alpha   90.00
_cell.angle_beta   90.00
_cell.angle_gamma   90.00
#
_symmetry.space_group_name_H-M   'P 1'
#
loop_
_entity.id
_entity.type
_entity.pdbx_description
1 polymer ?
#
loop_
_entity_poly.entity_id
_entity_poly.type
_entity_poly.pdbx_seq_one_letter_code
_entity_poly.pdbx_strand_id
1 'polypeptide(L)'
;MSETFSLQTSISPDYSIESNWSGGMVPGLGTVAVIDNATVLVDPTTVLSAQILLQGIATLAGNGGGFSLGAGSALDISGQNALYADGAVVSDSGITVTGDHTSLRIVIDDASGVAESYGLDIPSFENTGQISIGAGATLAVEGTELSNTGAITVDDATLAVTGGAVDGGQGADPLGGTITLSDDASASFSDGVAGQNIQIEGTASLDFLDPAGVAGDTVSGFDFSSSILTPSFAEGQDLLDNLTFADLPAHTAPFVIPVIGGGAEIILEPVPPCFARGTRLLTPSGYTPVEALGPGDPVVTFAGDVRPIRWTGCRSIDIAAHNRKEAVMPVRVLADALGPGVPAKHLRLSPDHGVLLRGRLVPVKLLVNGATILKERRCQAVTYYHVELDRHEILLSENLAVESYLDTGNRDMFETTAGEPRKNPAFGRGRQWDVHAYADLCLDGPVLRDIRRGIRARALELGYRPRTLTDVSLWSNGRKYPPTGGTASRPVFRIATLHSGQVGIRSPVFVPAETSNGDSDQDDNRLLGIAIARIRFGIKNMPASKIAVSGFYPRGAADEADWTDGNAVIEVPRHVSAISLKLAALPQGWTPPPGAVALDI
;
A
#
# COMPACT_ATOMS: atom_id res chain seq x y z
N MET A 1 12.36 8.00 46.02
CA MET A 1 13.75 7.97 45.51
C MET A 1 13.98 6.53 45.12
N SER A 2 14.26 6.27 43.86
CA SER A 2 14.63 4.93 43.43
C SER A 2 16.03 4.61 43.94
N GLU A 3 16.21 3.44 44.59
CA GLU A 3 17.52 2.96 44.97
C GLU A 3 18.29 2.55 43.73
N THR A 4 19.59 2.90 43.66
CA THR A 4 20.49 2.57 42.55
C THR A 4 21.47 1.50 42.99
N PHE A 5 21.55 0.42 42.22
CA PHE A 5 22.48 -0.68 42.45
C PHE A 5 23.50 -0.73 41.31
N SER A 6 24.78 -0.84 41.65
CA SER A 6 25.88 -0.96 40.68
C SER A 6 26.53 -2.31 40.78
N LEU A 7 26.91 -2.90 39.65
CA LEU A 7 27.65 -4.17 39.61
C LEU A 7 29.01 -4.03 40.32
N GLN A 8 29.28 -4.93 41.24
CA GLN A 8 30.46 -4.87 42.11
C GLN A 8 31.57 -5.86 41.72
N THR A 9 31.31 -6.81 40.84
CA THR A 9 32.25 -7.88 40.54
C THR A 9 32.19 -8.34 39.09
N SER A 10 33.36 -8.67 38.52
CA SER A 10 33.52 -9.28 37.21
C SER A 10 33.76 -10.80 37.28
N ILE A 11 33.69 -11.42 38.46
CA ILE A 11 34.09 -12.82 38.67
C ILE A 11 32.92 -13.79 38.50
N SER A 12 31.69 -13.35 38.78
CA SER A 12 30.45 -14.12 38.51
C SER A 12 29.35 -13.12 38.16
N PRO A 13 29.21 -12.79 36.92
CA PRO A 13 28.36 -11.68 36.47
C PRO A 13 26.84 -12.03 36.45
N ASP A 14 26.40 -12.99 37.22
CA ASP A 14 25.02 -13.43 37.27
C ASP A 14 24.13 -12.37 37.94
N TYR A 15 23.04 -11.97 37.22
CA TYR A 15 22.09 -10.96 37.66
C TYR A 15 21.40 -11.34 38.99
N SER A 16 21.09 -12.61 39.18
CA SER A 16 20.33 -13.14 40.33
C SER A 16 21.12 -13.20 41.63
N ILE A 17 22.44 -12.96 41.60
CA ILE A 17 23.31 -13.04 42.78
C ILE A 17 23.34 -11.70 43.52
N GLU A 18 22.78 -11.64 44.72
CA GLU A 18 22.68 -10.44 45.55
C GLU A 18 24.06 -9.78 45.83
N SER A 19 25.09 -10.58 46.06
CA SER A 19 26.44 -10.08 46.34
C SER A 19 27.11 -9.38 45.14
N ASN A 20 26.56 -9.52 43.94
CA ASN A 20 27.08 -8.83 42.76
C ASN A 20 26.63 -7.36 42.71
N TRP A 21 25.67 -6.95 43.51
CA TRP A 21 25.10 -5.62 43.50
C TRP A 21 25.51 -4.80 44.74
N SER A 22 25.71 -3.50 44.53
CA SER A 22 26.17 -2.57 45.56
C SER A 22 25.31 -2.50 46.82
N GLY A 23 24.03 -2.82 46.68
CA GLY A 23 23.05 -2.85 47.77
C GLY A 23 22.94 -4.19 48.47
N GLY A 24 23.62 -5.26 48.00
CA GLY A 24 23.48 -6.61 48.52
C GLY A 24 22.10 -7.22 48.29
N MET A 25 21.38 -6.74 47.28
CA MET A 25 20.07 -7.25 46.83
C MET A 25 20.01 -7.20 45.30
N VAL A 26 19.27 -8.13 44.70
CA VAL A 26 19.01 -8.15 43.27
C VAL A 26 18.08 -6.97 42.91
N PRO A 27 18.45 -6.10 41.94
CA PRO A 27 17.60 -5.01 41.53
C PRO A 27 16.23 -5.51 40.98
N GLY A 28 15.16 -4.84 41.41
CA GLY A 28 13.80 -5.20 41.06
C GLY A 28 12.92 -3.97 40.75
N LEU A 29 11.61 -4.15 40.70
CA LEU A 29 10.69 -3.09 40.35
C LEU A 29 10.85 -1.84 41.24
N GLY A 30 11.01 -0.67 40.60
CA GLY A 30 11.23 0.61 41.29
C GLY A 30 12.67 0.90 41.67
N THR A 31 13.62 0.05 41.27
CA THR A 31 15.07 0.26 41.46
C THR A 31 15.78 0.46 40.12
N VAL A 32 17.06 0.94 40.19
CA VAL A 32 17.93 1.13 39.01
C VAL A 32 19.12 0.19 39.11
N ALA A 33 19.32 -0.67 38.10
CA ALA A 33 20.49 -1.52 37.94
C ALA A 33 21.46 -0.84 36.96
N VAL A 34 22.65 -0.49 37.40
CA VAL A 34 23.70 0.11 36.55
C VAL A 34 24.72 -0.95 36.17
N ILE A 35 24.90 -1.19 34.89
CA ILE A 35 25.91 -2.09 34.31
C ILE A 35 26.83 -1.21 33.45
N ASP A 36 28.04 -1.00 33.91
CA ASP A 36 29.03 -0.11 33.28
C ASP A 36 30.29 -0.89 32.93
N ASN A 37 30.65 -0.95 31.65
CA ASN A 37 31.79 -1.66 31.12
C ASN A 37 31.90 -3.12 31.61
N ALA A 38 30.80 -3.86 31.65
CA ALA A 38 30.69 -5.20 32.22
C ALA A 38 29.71 -6.10 31.46
N THR A 39 29.89 -7.41 31.62
CA THR A 39 28.90 -8.42 31.15
C THR A 39 28.12 -8.97 32.34
N VAL A 40 26.82 -9.04 32.22
CA VAL A 40 25.93 -9.65 33.19
C VAL A 40 25.15 -10.81 32.52
N LEU A 41 25.15 -11.96 33.22
CA LEU A 41 24.40 -13.14 32.77
C LEU A 41 23.02 -13.16 33.44
N VAL A 42 22.01 -13.53 32.68
CA VAL A 42 20.60 -13.62 33.12
C VAL A 42 20.13 -15.06 32.90
N ASP A 43 19.63 -15.69 33.95
CA ASP A 43 19.08 -17.03 33.83
C ASP A 43 17.79 -17.01 33.01
N PRO A 44 17.47 -18.04 32.20
CA PRO A 44 16.33 -18.09 31.28
C PRO A 44 14.95 -17.90 31.91
N THR A 45 14.84 -18.16 33.22
CA THR A 45 13.57 -17.99 33.97
C THR A 45 13.46 -16.63 34.65
N THR A 46 14.49 -15.77 34.53
CA THR A 46 14.51 -14.47 35.18
C THR A 46 13.76 -13.44 34.35
N VAL A 47 12.77 -12.79 34.99
CA VAL A 47 12.12 -11.61 34.44
C VAL A 47 12.76 -10.38 35.06
N LEU A 48 13.44 -9.58 34.26
CA LEU A 48 14.07 -8.33 34.69
C LEU A 48 12.98 -7.27 34.88
N SER A 49 12.86 -6.74 36.09
CA SER A 49 11.82 -5.77 36.45
C SER A 49 12.35 -4.42 36.94
N ALA A 50 13.67 -4.27 36.95
CA ALA A 50 14.34 -3.00 37.28
C ALA A 50 14.41 -2.06 36.06
N GLN A 51 14.69 -0.78 36.32
CA GLN A 51 15.24 0.08 35.29
C GLN A 51 16.71 -0.28 35.08
N ILE A 52 17.10 -0.73 33.91
CA ILE A 52 18.45 -1.18 33.59
C ILE A 52 19.16 -0.09 32.81
N LEU A 53 20.31 0.33 33.29
CA LEU A 53 21.16 1.34 32.65
C LEU A 53 22.44 0.67 32.19
N LEU A 54 22.60 0.47 30.89
CA LEU A 54 23.83 0.00 30.26
C LEU A 54 24.69 1.19 29.86
N GLN A 55 25.95 1.23 30.34
CA GLN A 55 26.88 2.33 30.07
C GLN A 55 28.22 1.80 29.57
N GLY A 56 28.91 2.62 28.78
CA GLY A 56 30.22 2.26 28.24
C GLY A 56 30.13 1.12 27.22
N ILE A 57 30.86 0.02 27.48
CA ILE A 57 30.77 -1.23 26.71
C ILE A 57 30.21 -2.30 27.65
N ALA A 58 28.90 -2.44 27.68
CA ALA A 58 28.24 -3.39 28.56
C ALA A 58 27.48 -4.47 27.75
N THR A 59 27.36 -5.65 28.34
CA THR A 59 26.62 -6.77 27.75
C THR A 59 25.65 -7.36 28.76
N LEU A 60 24.41 -7.57 28.33
CA LEU A 60 23.40 -8.36 29.03
C LEU A 60 23.22 -9.66 28.25
N ALA A 61 23.51 -10.80 28.82
CA ALA A 61 23.52 -12.08 28.13
C ALA A 61 22.67 -13.13 28.84
N GLY A 62 21.88 -13.91 28.07
CA GLY A 62 21.19 -15.08 28.56
C GLY A 62 22.18 -16.20 28.91
N ASN A 63 21.99 -16.85 30.06
CA ASN A 63 22.83 -17.95 30.55
C ASN A 63 22.23 -19.29 30.04
N GLY A 64 22.50 -19.60 28.76
CA GLY A 64 21.98 -20.82 28.12
C GLY A 64 20.51 -20.80 27.80
N GLY A 65 19.98 -19.63 27.41
CA GLY A 65 18.60 -19.43 26.98
C GLY A 65 18.23 -17.97 26.81
N GLY A 66 16.97 -17.70 26.54
CA GLY A 66 16.40 -16.35 26.46
C GLY A 66 16.22 -15.69 27.84
N PHE A 67 15.74 -14.44 27.83
CA PHE A 67 15.31 -13.73 29.04
C PHE A 67 14.20 -12.73 28.70
N SER A 68 13.53 -12.22 29.73
CA SER A 68 12.42 -11.27 29.55
C SER A 68 12.68 -9.96 30.29
N LEU A 69 12.33 -8.84 29.65
CA LEU A 69 12.18 -7.54 30.30
C LEU A 69 10.70 -7.38 30.66
N GLY A 70 10.37 -7.45 31.95
CA GLY A 70 8.99 -7.49 32.42
C GLY A 70 8.32 -6.11 32.41
N ALA A 71 6.99 -6.08 32.44
CA ALA A 71 6.20 -4.86 32.47
C ALA A 71 6.63 -3.91 33.60
N GLY A 72 6.85 -2.64 33.24
CA GLY A 72 7.31 -1.60 34.17
C GLY A 72 8.83 -1.55 34.37
N SER A 73 9.62 -2.41 33.70
CA SER A 73 11.05 -2.21 33.55
C SER A 73 11.35 -1.21 32.43
N ALA A 74 12.61 -0.77 32.35
CA ALA A 74 13.13 0.01 31.23
C ALA A 74 14.59 -0.36 31.01
N LEU A 75 15.05 -0.31 29.77
CA LEU A 75 16.44 -0.50 29.39
C LEU A 75 16.94 0.79 28.73
N ASP A 76 17.74 1.54 29.46
CA ASP A 76 18.35 2.77 28.98
C ASP A 76 19.82 2.50 28.60
N ILE A 77 20.21 2.89 27.39
CA ILE A 77 21.51 2.52 26.81
C ILE A 77 22.28 3.77 26.43
N SER A 78 23.53 3.83 26.87
CA SER A 78 24.49 4.82 26.44
C SER A 78 25.86 4.16 26.19
N GLY A 79 26.42 4.34 24.98
CA GLY A 79 27.64 3.69 24.55
C GLY A 79 27.41 2.52 23.60
N GLN A 80 28.39 1.60 23.50
CA GLN A 80 28.30 0.41 22.62
C GLN A 80 27.95 -0.82 23.45
N ASN A 81 26.73 -1.32 23.29
CA ASN A 81 26.19 -2.37 24.15
C ASN A 81 25.61 -3.52 23.33
N ALA A 82 25.45 -4.68 23.97
CA ALA A 82 24.88 -5.85 23.30
C ALA A 82 23.95 -6.63 24.22
N LEU A 83 22.89 -7.23 23.61
CA LEU A 83 22.09 -8.30 24.19
C LEU A 83 22.43 -9.60 23.47
N TYR A 84 22.71 -10.66 24.21
CA TYR A 84 22.96 -11.99 23.67
C TYR A 84 22.04 -13.01 24.33
N ALA A 85 21.47 -13.91 23.54
CA ALA A 85 20.67 -15.02 24.06
C ALA A 85 20.72 -16.24 23.12
N ASP A 86 20.64 -17.45 23.71
CA ASP A 86 20.44 -18.71 22.98
C ASP A 86 18.94 -19.08 22.96
N GLY A 87 18.06 -18.11 22.93
CA GLY A 87 16.61 -18.28 22.98
C GLY A 87 15.91 -16.94 22.86
N ALA A 88 14.57 -16.94 22.87
CA ALA A 88 13.80 -15.73 22.70
C ALA A 88 14.11 -14.66 23.76
N VAL A 89 14.22 -13.40 23.31
CA VAL A 89 14.22 -12.22 24.17
C VAL A 89 12.88 -11.54 24.01
N VAL A 90 12.12 -11.44 25.10
CA VAL A 90 10.80 -10.81 25.12
C VAL A 90 10.89 -9.47 25.82
N SER A 91 10.42 -8.40 25.21
CA SER A 91 10.32 -7.07 25.82
C SER A 91 8.87 -6.56 25.78
N ASP A 92 8.25 -6.47 26.95
CA ASP A 92 6.99 -5.75 27.18
C ASP A 92 7.19 -4.39 27.87
N SER A 93 8.42 -3.90 27.87
CA SER A 93 8.88 -2.67 28.53
C SER A 93 9.43 -1.65 27.54
N GLY A 94 9.82 -0.47 28.01
CA GLY A 94 10.50 0.54 27.21
C GLY A 94 11.98 0.20 27.01
N ILE A 95 12.49 0.27 25.78
CA ILE A 95 13.91 0.27 25.44
C ILE A 95 14.24 1.63 24.83
N THR A 96 15.24 2.33 25.41
CA THR A 96 15.68 3.63 24.93
C THR A 96 17.16 3.58 24.56
N VAL A 97 17.47 3.94 23.32
CA VAL A 97 18.85 4.03 22.79
C VAL A 97 19.07 5.46 22.33
N THR A 98 19.92 6.22 23.04
CA THR A 98 20.11 7.65 22.75
C THR A 98 21.58 8.08 22.86
N GLY A 99 21.94 9.09 22.06
CA GLY A 99 23.24 9.75 22.06
C GLY A 99 24.12 9.38 20.87
N ASP A 100 24.95 10.34 20.44
CA ASP A 100 25.90 10.16 19.34
C ASP A 100 26.83 8.95 19.59
N HIS A 101 27.00 8.14 18.55
CA HIS A 101 27.80 6.91 18.59
C HIS A 101 27.32 5.85 19.59
N THR A 102 26.08 5.93 20.06
CA THR A 102 25.43 4.88 20.85
C THR A 102 24.90 3.78 19.94
N SER A 103 25.14 2.52 20.31
CA SER A 103 24.58 1.38 19.59
C SER A 103 24.12 0.29 20.56
N LEU A 104 23.00 -0.32 20.26
CA LEU A 104 22.55 -1.57 20.85
C LEU A 104 22.55 -2.64 19.75
N ARG A 105 23.28 -3.71 19.99
CA ARG A 105 23.29 -4.89 19.12
C ARG A 105 22.57 -6.03 19.83
N ILE A 106 21.51 -6.53 19.22
CA ILE A 106 20.77 -7.70 19.68
C ILE A 106 21.17 -8.88 18.79
N VAL A 107 21.79 -9.89 19.38
CA VAL A 107 22.22 -11.10 18.71
C VAL A 107 21.57 -12.28 19.41
N ILE A 108 20.72 -12.99 18.69
CA ILE A 108 20.12 -14.23 19.16
C ILE A 108 20.67 -15.35 18.26
N ASP A 109 21.47 -16.25 18.84
CA ASP A 109 22.12 -17.33 18.12
C ASP A 109 21.45 -18.66 18.48
N ASP A 110 21.02 -19.41 17.46
CA ASP A 110 20.70 -20.83 17.63
C ASP A 110 21.95 -21.65 17.32
N ALA A 111 22.90 -21.66 18.24
CA ALA A 111 24.14 -22.41 18.12
C ALA A 111 23.93 -23.93 18.00
N SER A 112 22.72 -24.43 18.20
CA SER A 112 22.41 -25.88 18.19
C SER A 112 22.00 -26.39 16.82
N GLY A 113 21.47 -25.55 15.90
CA GLY A 113 20.91 -25.99 14.61
C GLY A 113 19.76 -27.02 14.74
N VAL A 114 19.23 -27.16 15.96
CA VAL A 114 18.25 -28.20 16.32
C VAL A 114 16.82 -27.71 16.10
N ALA A 115 16.58 -26.39 16.20
CA ALA A 115 15.24 -25.82 16.08
C ALA A 115 14.60 -26.09 14.70
N GLU A 116 15.34 -25.90 13.60
CA GLU A 116 14.85 -26.19 12.25
C GLU A 116 14.50 -27.67 12.02
N SER A 117 15.20 -28.59 12.72
CA SER A 117 15.06 -30.04 12.51
C SER A 117 13.82 -30.64 13.20
N TYR A 118 13.26 -29.95 14.18
CA TYR A 118 12.12 -30.45 14.99
C TYR A 118 10.87 -29.54 14.97
N GLY A 119 10.88 -28.45 14.21
CA GLY A 119 9.75 -27.52 14.15
C GLY A 119 9.48 -26.81 15.47
N LEU A 120 10.53 -26.53 16.23
CA LEU A 120 10.51 -25.70 17.43
C LEU A 120 10.54 -24.23 17.00
N ASP A 121 9.97 -23.36 17.84
CA ASP A 121 9.94 -21.93 17.58
C ASP A 121 11.36 -21.38 17.34
N ILE A 122 11.53 -20.62 16.24
CA ILE A 122 12.77 -19.95 15.91
C ILE A 122 13.04 -18.93 17.02
N PRO A 123 14.28 -18.82 17.55
CA PRO A 123 14.60 -17.77 18.49
C PRO A 123 14.23 -16.41 17.91
N SER A 124 13.51 -15.58 18.67
CA SER A 124 13.01 -14.29 18.21
C SER A 124 13.30 -13.20 19.23
N PHE A 125 13.44 -11.97 18.75
CA PHE A 125 13.33 -10.79 19.60
C PHE A 125 11.89 -10.29 19.53
N GLU A 126 11.14 -10.46 20.63
CA GLU A 126 9.75 -10.05 20.72
C GLU A 126 9.62 -8.66 21.37
N ASN A 127 9.08 -7.70 20.65
CA ASN A 127 8.73 -6.39 21.17
C ASN A 127 7.20 -6.25 21.25
N THR A 128 6.68 -6.21 22.48
CA THR A 128 5.27 -5.89 22.77
C THR A 128 5.13 -4.51 23.43
N GLY A 129 6.25 -3.86 23.77
CA GLY A 129 6.33 -2.56 24.45
C GLY A 129 6.69 -1.42 23.48
N GLN A 130 7.53 -0.51 23.96
CA GLN A 130 8.00 0.64 23.20
C GLN A 130 9.53 0.66 23.12
N ILE A 131 10.06 0.72 21.90
CA ILE A 131 11.47 0.94 21.61
C ILE A 131 11.64 2.35 21.06
N SER A 132 12.55 3.14 21.64
CA SER A 132 12.86 4.49 21.18
C SER A 132 14.35 4.59 20.87
N ILE A 133 14.68 4.96 19.63
CA ILE A 133 16.04 5.14 19.13
C ILE A 133 16.17 6.62 18.77
N GLY A 134 16.99 7.35 19.53
CA GLY A 134 17.14 8.79 19.37
C GLY A 134 18.42 9.19 18.63
N ALA A 135 18.56 10.48 18.36
CA ALA A 135 19.54 11.07 17.46
C ALA A 135 20.95 10.49 17.55
N GLY A 136 21.50 10.11 16.41
CA GLY A 136 22.85 9.54 16.27
C GLY A 136 23.01 8.10 16.77
N ALA A 137 21.94 7.47 17.29
CA ALA A 137 21.98 6.12 17.83
C ALA A 137 21.66 5.05 16.78
N THR A 138 22.06 3.81 17.06
CA THR A 138 21.77 2.65 16.21
C THR A 138 21.23 1.49 17.04
N LEU A 139 20.12 0.91 16.61
CA LEU A 139 19.66 -0.41 17.03
C LEU A 139 19.93 -1.41 15.91
N ALA A 140 20.69 -2.46 16.17
CA ALA A 140 20.91 -3.56 15.26
C ALA A 140 20.35 -4.86 15.85
N VAL A 141 19.48 -5.54 15.10
CA VAL A 141 18.96 -6.89 15.39
C VAL A 141 19.57 -7.83 14.35
N GLU A 142 20.32 -8.83 14.79
CA GLU A 142 21.13 -9.67 13.91
C GLU A 142 20.85 -11.17 14.11
N GLY A 143 20.68 -11.89 13.00
CA GLY A 143 20.57 -13.35 12.97
C GLY A 143 19.27 -13.93 13.52
N THR A 144 18.22 -13.09 13.70
CA THR A 144 16.94 -13.54 14.28
C THR A 144 15.78 -12.74 13.77
N GLU A 145 14.58 -13.31 13.90
CA GLU A 145 13.31 -12.63 13.63
C GLU A 145 13.04 -11.55 14.69
N LEU A 146 12.58 -10.38 14.23
CA LEU A 146 12.02 -9.35 15.08
C LEU A 146 10.50 -9.46 15.06
N SER A 147 9.92 -10.04 16.10
CA SER A 147 8.47 -10.05 16.28
C SER A 147 8.05 -8.74 16.95
N ASN A 148 7.46 -7.83 16.15
CA ASN A 148 7.06 -6.51 16.66
C ASN A 148 5.53 -6.37 16.65
N THR A 149 4.93 -6.43 17.82
CA THR A 149 3.51 -6.09 18.05
C THR A 149 3.34 -4.81 18.88
N GLY A 150 4.44 -4.22 19.31
CA GLY A 150 4.51 -2.95 20.02
C GLY A 150 4.83 -1.77 19.10
N ALA A 151 5.54 -0.77 19.65
CA ALA A 151 5.94 0.42 18.91
C ALA A 151 7.48 0.54 18.86
N ILE A 152 8.02 0.90 17.70
CA ILE A 152 9.42 1.26 17.50
C ILE A 152 9.45 2.68 16.92
N THR A 153 10.13 3.59 17.59
CA THR A 153 10.34 4.96 17.13
C THR A 153 11.82 5.19 16.86
N VAL A 154 12.13 5.66 15.65
CA VAL A 154 13.49 5.96 15.18
C VAL A 154 13.51 7.44 14.80
N ASP A 155 14.27 8.25 15.53
CA ASP A 155 14.29 9.70 15.40
C ASP A 155 15.73 10.18 15.16
N ASP A 156 16.04 10.66 13.93
CA ASP A 156 17.40 11.00 13.49
C ASP A 156 18.42 9.89 13.83
N ALA A 157 18.05 8.63 13.60
CA ALA A 157 18.73 7.44 14.10
C ALA A 157 18.66 6.29 13.09
N THR A 158 19.26 5.14 13.44
CA THR A 158 19.29 3.96 12.57
C THR A 158 18.68 2.73 13.24
N LEU A 159 17.80 2.04 12.52
CA LEU A 159 17.32 0.68 12.79
C LEU A 159 17.85 -0.26 11.71
N ALA A 160 18.56 -1.33 12.09
CA ALA A 160 19.02 -2.34 11.14
C ALA A 160 18.59 -3.73 11.62
N VAL A 161 17.85 -4.47 10.78
CA VAL A 161 17.48 -5.86 11.03
C VAL A 161 18.10 -6.72 9.93
N THR A 162 18.99 -7.64 10.33
CA THR A 162 19.79 -8.43 9.40
C THR A 162 19.77 -9.93 9.76
N GLY A 163 19.51 -10.78 8.74
CA GLY A 163 19.47 -12.23 8.90
C GLY A 163 18.21 -12.75 9.61
N GLY A 164 17.13 -11.97 9.58
CA GLY A 164 15.83 -12.37 10.08
C GLY A 164 14.73 -11.42 9.62
N ALA A 165 13.51 -11.92 9.50
CA ALA A 165 12.35 -11.14 9.09
C ALA A 165 11.80 -10.26 10.23
N VAL A 166 10.98 -9.27 9.89
CA VAL A 166 10.16 -8.52 10.83
C VAL A 166 8.72 -9.00 10.71
N ASP A 167 8.16 -9.57 11.78
CA ASP A 167 6.79 -10.07 11.81
C ASP A 167 5.92 -9.26 12.78
N GLY A 168 4.75 -8.83 12.31
CA GLY A 168 3.71 -8.16 13.11
C GLY A 168 2.84 -9.10 13.96
N GLY A 169 3.20 -10.39 13.99
CA GLY A 169 2.49 -11.43 14.73
C GLY A 169 1.34 -12.08 13.92
N GLN A 170 1.33 -13.40 13.89
CA GLN A 170 0.29 -14.26 13.28
C GLN A 170 -0.95 -14.39 14.21
N GLY A 171 -1.48 -13.31 14.74
CA GLY A 171 -2.60 -13.30 15.70
C GLY A 171 -3.89 -12.70 15.15
N ALA A 172 -4.97 -12.84 15.91
CA ALA A 172 -6.32 -12.31 15.59
C ALA A 172 -6.40 -10.77 15.64
N ASP A 173 -5.29 -10.08 15.90
CA ASP A 173 -5.22 -8.62 15.85
C ASP A 173 -4.71 -8.17 14.47
N PRO A 174 -5.55 -7.51 13.67
CA PRO A 174 -5.14 -7.03 12.35
C PRO A 174 -4.20 -5.82 12.40
N LEU A 175 -3.85 -5.34 13.59
CA LEU A 175 -2.93 -4.24 13.83
C LEU A 175 -1.62 -4.83 14.35
N GLY A 176 -0.72 -5.20 13.46
CA GLY A 176 0.68 -5.46 13.78
C GLY A 176 1.34 -4.27 14.47
N GLY A 177 2.60 -4.40 14.84
CA GLY A 177 3.36 -3.33 15.48
C GLY A 177 3.48 -2.09 14.59
N THR A 178 3.90 -1.00 15.20
CA THR A 178 4.16 0.26 14.50
C THR A 178 5.64 0.55 14.49
N ILE A 179 6.18 0.98 13.33
CA ILE A 179 7.53 1.51 13.17
C ILE A 179 7.40 2.95 12.68
N THR A 180 7.84 3.92 13.49
CA THR A 180 7.82 5.34 13.12
C THR A 180 9.25 5.81 12.86
N LEU A 181 9.47 6.38 11.68
CA LEU A 181 10.74 6.97 11.26
C LEU A 181 10.55 8.48 11.13
N SER A 182 11.35 9.27 11.83
CA SER A 182 11.24 10.74 11.79
C SER A 182 12.60 11.41 11.52
N ASP A 183 12.53 12.63 10.99
CA ASP A 183 13.69 13.44 10.58
C ASP A 183 14.62 12.70 9.60
N ASP A 184 15.92 12.58 9.86
CA ASP A 184 16.88 11.87 9.00
C ASP A 184 17.02 10.38 9.38
N ALA A 185 16.00 9.77 9.97
CA ALA A 185 16.01 8.38 10.38
C ALA A 185 16.18 7.42 9.19
N SER A 186 16.84 6.29 9.44
CA SER A 186 16.94 5.20 8.46
C SER A 186 16.57 3.86 9.07
N ALA A 187 15.83 3.04 8.33
CA ALA A 187 15.58 1.66 8.69
C ALA A 187 15.95 0.74 7.52
N SER A 188 16.68 -0.36 7.82
CA SER A 188 17.08 -1.35 6.82
C SER A 188 16.68 -2.75 7.24
N PHE A 189 16.14 -3.54 6.29
CA PHE A 189 15.67 -4.89 6.50
C PHE A 189 16.30 -5.83 5.46
N SER A 190 17.05 -6.83 5.91
CA SER A 190 17.69 -7.79 4.98
C SER A 190 16.76 -8.93 4.55
N ASP A 191 15.67 -9.12 5.25
CA ASP A 191 14.67 -10.14 4.99
C ASP A 191 13.27 -9.52 5.00
N GLY A 192 12.22 -10.30 4.80
CA GLY A 192 10.86 -9.82 4.68
C GLY A 192 10.34 -9.03 5.88
N VAL A 193 9.39 -8.15 5.62
CA VAL A 193 8.60 -7.43 6.64
C VAL A 193 7.14 -7.76 6.41
N ALA A 194 6.41 -8.10 7.47
CA ALA A 194 5.02 -8.49 7.36
C ALA A 194 4.16 -7.95 8.51
N GLY A 195 3.00 -7.39 8.17
CA GLY A 195 1.98 -6.96 9.14
C GLY A 195 2.37 -5.74 9.98
N GLN A 196 3.27 -4.88 9.49
CA GLN A 196 3.69 -3.66 10.18
C GLN A 196 2.92 -2.43 9.69
N ASN A 197 2.72 -1.48 10.60
CA ASN A 197 2.31 -0.13 10.26
C ASN A 197 3.54 0.79 10.30
N ILE A 198 4.06 1.15 9.12
CA ILE A 198 5.27 1.97 8.99
C ILE A 198 4.86 3.40 8.76
N GLN A 199 5.24 4.30 9.66
CA GLN A 199 5.00 5.73 9.54
C GLN A 199 6.31 6.42 9.19
N ILE A 200 6.34 7.18 8.10
CA ILE A 200 7.51 7.92 7.64
C ILE A 200 7.22 9.41 7.76
N GLU A 201 8.10 10.14 8.43
CA GLU A 201 7.99 11.58 8.62
C GLU A 201 9.28 12.28 8.19
N GLY A 202 9.14 13.34 7.38
CA GLY A 202 10.29 14.12 6.91
C GLY A 202 11.18 13.39 5.92
N THR A 203 12.52 13.50 6.08
CA THR A 203 13.54 12.98 5.18
C THR A 203 13.95 11.52 5.46
N ALA A 204 13.17 10.82 6.26
CA ALA A 204 13.47 9.44 6.64
C ALA A 204 13.50 8.47 5.44
N SER A 205 14.35 7.45 5.52
CA SER A 205 14.55 6.45 4.49
C SER A 205 14.28 5.03 4.99
N LEU A 206 13.74 4.21 4.09
CA LEU A 206 13.45 2.80 4.34
C LEU A 206 14.14 1.96 3.27
N ASP A 207 14.94 0.98 3.65
CA ASP A 207 15.72 0.14 2.75
C ASP A 207 15.32 -1.33 2.91
N PHE A 208 14.76 -1.92 1.84
CA PHE A 208 14.46 -3.33 1.76
C PHE A 208 15.54 -4.03 0.93
N LEU A 209 16.45 -4.72 1.60
CA LEU A 209 17.53 -5.47 0.96
C LEU A 209 17.04 -6.80 0.35
N ASP A 210 15.98 -7.39 0.90
CA ASP A 210 15.20 -8.48 0.29
C ASP A 210 13.70 -8.24 0.51
N PRO A 211 12.98 -7.72 -0.50
CA PRO A 211 11.54 -7.45 -0.39
C PRO A 211 10.65 -8.69 -0.55
N ALA A 212 11.22 -9.90 -0.73
CA ALA A 212 10.45 -11.13 -1.00
C ALA A 212 9.61 -11.61 0.18
N GLY A 213 9.48 -10.99 1.25
CA GLY A 213 8.62 -11.36 2.38
C GLY A 213 7.69 -10.25 2.82
N VAL A 214 7.66 -9.13 2.08
CA VAL A 214 6.81 -7.99 2.43
C VAL A 214 5.36 -8.30 2.10
N ALA A 215 4.50 -8.28 3.10
CA ALA A 215 3.07 -8.57 2.91
C ALA A 215 2.19 -7.97 4.01
N GLY A 216 1.16 -7.24 3.59
CA GLY A 216 0.16 -6.70 4.51
C GLY A 216 0.59 -5.45 5.27
N ASP A 217 1.73 -4.86 4.89
CA ASP A 217 2.25 -3.65 5.51
C ASP A 217 1.54 -2.40 5.01
N THR A 218 1.38 -1.44 5.91
CA THR A 218 0.85 -0.12 5.57
C THR A 218 1.92 0.94 5.79
N VAL A 219 2.18 1.75 4.77
CA VAL A 219 3.06 2.92 4.85
C VAL A 219 2.21 4.17 4.89
N SER A 220 2.38 4.99 5.92
CA SER A 220 1.72 6.29 6.09
C SER A 220 2.74 7.42 6.20
N GLY A 221 2.30 8.67 5.97
CA GLY A 221 3.18 9.83 6.02
C GLY A 221 4.19 9.93 4.87
N PHE A 222 4.15 9.03 3.89
CA PHE A 222 5.05 9.01 2.74
C PHE A 222 4.83 10.24 1.86
N ASP A 223 5.83 11.09 1.74
CA ASP A 223 5.79 12.34 1.01
C ASP A 223 6.95 12.51 0.01
N PHE A 224 7.15 13.72 -0.53
CA PHE A 224 8.20 14.00 -1.52
C PHE A 224 9.63 14.01 -0.97
N SER A 225 9.80 14.00 0.34
CA SER A 225 11.11 13.95 1.00
C SER A 225 11.50 12.53 1.44
N SER A 226 10.52 11.62 1.46
CA SER A 226 10.70 10.23 1.87
C SER A 226 11.18 9.35 0.71
N SER A 227 11.96 8.32 1.02
CA SER A 227 12.40 7.33 0.03
C SER A 227 12.31 5.90 0.56
N ILE A 228 11.99 4.96 -0.35
CA ILE A 228 12.06 3.52 -0.09
C ILE A 228 13.01 2.91 -1.12
N LEU A 229 14.12 2.33 -0.66
CA LEU A 229 15.16 1.76 -1.49
C LEU A 229 14.98 0.25 -1.66
N THR A 230 15.36 -0.27 -2.82
CA THR A 230 15.32 -1.70 -3.15
C THR A 230 16.52 -2.11 -4.02
N PRO A 231 16.95 -3.40 -3.98
CA PRO A 231 18.12 -3.85 -4.72
C PRO A 231 17.95 -3.78 -6.25
N SER A 232 16.74 -3.88 -6.77
CA SER A 232 16.46 -3.83 -8.20
C SER A 232 15.11 -3.20 -8.53
N PHE A 233 14.94 -2.80 -9.78
CA PHE A 233 13.68 -2.25 -10.28
C PHE A 233 12.53 -3.28 -10.22
N ALA A 234 12.80 -4.56 -10.49
CA ALA A 234 11.78 -5.61 -10.43
C ALA A 234 11.29 -5.83 -9.00
N GLU A 235 12.20 -5.89 -8.03
CA GLU A 235 11.88 -6.02 -6.61
C GLU A 235 11.15 -4.78 -6.08
N GLY A 236 11.52 -3.58 -6.54
CA GLY A 236 10.78 -2.36 -6.22
C GLY A 236 9.33 -2.38 -6.74
N GLN A 237 9.09 -3.04 -7.89
CA GLN A 237 7.73 -3.25 -8.41
C GLN A 237 6.93 -4.22 -7.54
N ASP A 238 7.52 -5.36 -7.23
CA ASP A 238 6.89 -6.37 -6.37
C ASP A 238 6.58 -5.79 -5.00
N LEU A 239 7.50 -5.01 -4.43
CA LEU A 239 7.30 -4.29 -3.17
C LEU A 239 6.15 -3.27 -3.27
N LEU A 240 6.13 -2.46 -4.33
CA LEU A 240 5.07 -1.47 -4.55
C LEU A 240 3.68 -2.09 -4.67
N ASP A 241 3.58 -3.30 -5.23
CA ASP A 241 2.31 -4.03 -5.38
C ASP A 241 1.85 -4.67 -4.05
N ASN A 242 2.76 -4.92 -3.11
CA ASN A 242 2.49 -5.54 -1.82
C ASN A 242 2.31 -4.53 -0.67
N LEU A 243 2.80 -3.30 -0.81
CA LEU A 243 2.61 -2.24 0.18
C LEU A 243 1.27 -1.50 -0.01
N THR A 244 0.63 -1.20 1.10
CA THR A 244 -0.50 -0.27 1.13
C THR A 244 -0.01 1.11 1.54
N PHE A 245 -0.23 2.13 0.72
CA PHE A 245 0.10 3.52 1.07
C PHE A 245 -1.14 4.24 1.57
N ALA A 246 -1.09 4.73 2.82
CA ALA A 246 -2.14 5.52 3.44
C ALA A 246 -1.77 7.02 3.42
N ASP A 247 -2.79 7.86 3.46
CA ASP A 247 -2.67 9.32 3.64
C ASP A 247 -1.75 10.05 2.65
N LEU A 248 -1.62 9.49 1.42
CA LEU A 248 -0.84 10.14 0.38
C LEU A 248 -1.38 11.55 0.07
N PRO A 249 -0.49 12.53 -0.18
CA PRO A 249 -0.90 13.85 -0.64
C PRO A 249 -1.80 13.77 -1.88
N ALA A 250 -2.74 14.69 -1.99
CA ALA A 250 -3.67 14.73 -3.11
C ALA A 250 -2.94 14.78 -4.46
N HIS A 251 -3.45 14.02 -5.45
CA HIS A 251 -2.84 13.93 -6.80
C HIS A 251 -1.42 13.38 -6.84
N THR A 252 -1.06 12.53 -5.89
CA THR A 252 0.22 11.84 -5.87
C THR A 252 0.05 10.32 -5.94
N ALA A 253 1.08 9.64 -6.39
CA ALA A 253 1.17 8.19 -6.35
C ALA A 253 2.64 7.77 -6.19
N PRO A 254 2.93 6.67 -5.49
CA PRO A 254 4.27 6.13 -5.43
C PRO A 254 4.65 5.45 -6.76
N PHE A 255 5.90 5.64 -7.19
CA PHE A 255 6.47 5.09 -8.42
C PHE A 255 7.86 4.55 -8.16
N VAL A 256 8.23 3.48 -8.87
CA VAL A 256 9.59 2.94 -8.85
C VAL A 256 10.43 3.62 -9.91
N ILE A 257 11.57 4.13 -9.52
CA ILE A 257 12.59 4.68 -10.42
C ILE A 257 13.91 3.91 -10.27
N PRO A 258 14.68 3.69 -11.36
CA PRO A 258 16.00 3.10 -11.24
C PRO A 258 17.00 4.10 -10.66
N VAL A 259 17.86 3.63 -9.75
CA VAL A 259 18.95 4.43 -9.17
C VAL A 259 20.23 4.26 -9.98
N ILE A 260 20.94 5.36 -10.23
CA ILE A 260 22.25 5.34 -10.92
C ILE A 260 23.25 4.60 -10.03
N GLY A 261 23.80 3.50 -10.52
CA GLY A 261 24.73 2.65 -9.77
C GLY A 261 24.15 1.29 -9.36
N GLY A 262 22.87 1.07 -9.60
CA GLY A 262 22.13 -0.15 -9.28
C GLY A 262 21.05 0.08 -8.24
N GLY A 263 20.10 -0.84 -8.16
CA GLY A 263 18.94 -0.72 -7.28
C GLY A 263 17.81 0.11 -7.87
N ALA A 264 16.78 0.31 -7.08
CA ALA A 264 15.66 1.18 -7.39
C ALA A 264 15.16 1.91 -6.13
N GLU A 265 14.36 2.93 -6.35
CA GLU A 265 13.78 3.76 -5.30
C GLU A 265 12.29 3.93 -5.58
N ILE A 266 11.46 3.77 -4.55
CA ILE A 266 10.07 4.16 -4.60
C ILE A 266 9.99 5.60 -4.13
N ILE A 267 9.54 6.47 -5.01
CA ILE A 267 9.32 7.89 -4.73
C ILE A 267 7.86 8.25 -4.91
N LEU A 268 7.45 9.38 -4.35
CA LEU A 268 6.14 9.94 -4.60
C LEU A 268 6.18 10.82 -5.84
N GLU A 269 5.39 10.48 -6.85
CA GLU A 269 5.22 11.34 -8.02
C GLU A 269 3.84 12.00 -8.02
N PRO A 270 3.75 13.27 -8.40
CA PRO A 270 2.46 13.89 -8.66
C PRO A 270 1.78 13.20 -9.86
N VAL A 271 0.49 12.91 -9.73
CA VAL A 271 -0.39 12.52 -10.85
C VAL A 271 -1.25 13.74 -11.19
N PRO A 272 -0.73 14.69 -11.93
CA PRO A 272 -1.41 15.96 -12.14
C PRO A 272 -2.65 15.78 -13.03
N PRO A 273 -3.67 16.65 -12.86
CA PRO A 273 -4.87 16.66 -13.68
C PRO A 273 -4.55 16.97 -15.13
N CYS A 274 -4.86 16.03 -16.04
CA CYS A 274 -4.52 16.13 -17.45
C CYS A 274 -5.72 15.94 -18.36
N PHE A 275 -5.73 16.63 -19.49
CA PHE A 275 -6.61 16.38 -20.62
C PHE A 275 -5.98 15.33 -21.56
N ALA A 276 -6.67 14.27 -21.89
CA ALA A 276 -6.18 13.38 -22.93
C ALA A 276 -6.27 14.05 -24.31
N ARG A 277 -5.35 13.70 -25.23
CA ARG A 277 -5.36 14.19 -26.61
C ARG A 277 -6.74 14.09 -27.23
N GLY A 278 -7.16 15.15 -27.94
CA GLY A 278 -8.46 15.28 -28.58
C GLY A 278 -9.56 15.84 -27.67
N THR A 279 -9.31 16.01 -26.37
CA THR A 279 -10.22 16.72 -25.47
C THR A 279 -10.26 18.20 -25.85
N ARG A 280 -11.45 18.79 -25.93
CA ARG A 280 -11.61 20.16 -26.43
C ARG A 280 -12.00 21.11 -25.30
N LEU A 281 -11.36 22.26 -25.27
CA LEU A 281 -11.64 23.36 -24.35
C LEU A 281 -12.39 24.49 -25.06
N LEU A 282 -13.26 25.17 -24.30
CA LEU A 282 -14.01 26.31 -24.82
C LEU A 282 -13.07 27.51 -24.96
N THR A 283 -13.08 28.10 -26.16
CA THR A 283 -12.40 29.35 -26.51
C THR A 283 -13.43 30.36 -27.00
N PRO A 284 -13.12 31.65 -27.14
CA PRO A 284 -14.05 32.62 -27.75
C PRO A 284 -14.49 32.27 -29.17
N SER A 285 -13.71 31.45 -29.89
CA SER A 285 -14.04 30.99 -31.24
C SER A 285 -14.74 29.62 -31.29
N GLY A 286 -15.05 29.04 -30.11
CA GLY A 286 -15.66 27.72 -29.97
C GLY A 286 -14.73 26.68 -29.39
N TYR A 287 -15.11 25.41 -29.40
CA TYR A 287 -14.34 24.30 -28.83
C TYR A 287 -13.09 23.96 -29.65
N THR A 288 -11.92 24.10 -29.05
CA THR A 288 -10.61 23.83 -29.67
C THR A 288 -9.93 22.62 -29.00
N PRO A 289 -9.34 21.65 -29.76
CA PRO A 289 -8.59 20.54 -29.18
C PRO A 289 -7.41 21.04 -28.34
N VAL A 290 -7.17 20.41 -27.18
CA VAL A 290 -6.15 20.84 -26.22
C VAL A 290 -4.75 20.84 -26.81
N GLU A 291 -4.45 19.89 -27.70
CA GLU A 291 -3.16 19.81 -28.42
C GLU A 291 -2.91 20.94 -29.42
N ALA A 292 -3.94 21.70 -29.75
CA ALA A 292 -3.83 22.86 -30.66
C ALA A 292 -3.75 24.19 -29.89
N LEU A 293 -3.77 24.15 -28.56
CA LEU A 293 -3.70 25.32 -27.69
C LEU A 293 -2.28 25.52 -27.17
N GLY A 294 -1.86 26.77 -27.04
CA GLY A 294 -0.54 27.16 -26.55
C GLY A 294 -0.56 28.41 -25.69
N PRO A 295 0.59 28.81 -25.12
CA PRO A 295 0.70 30.05 -24.34
C PRO A 295 0.23 31.25 -25.13
N GLY A 296 -0.62 32.07 -24.52
CA GLY A 296 -1.24 33.25 -25.12
C GLY A 296 -2.62 33.01 -25.74
N ASP A 297 -2.99 31.78 -26.05
CA ASP A 297 -4.32 31.46 -26.58
C ASP A 297 -5.40 31.70 -25.52
N PRO A 298 -6.55 32.32 -25.90
CA PRO A 298 -7.61 32.61 -24.96
C PRO A 298 -8.50 31.38 -24.72
N VAL A 299 -8.80 31.08 -23.45
CA VAL A 299 -9.80 30.09 -23.05
C VAL A 299 -10.91 30.74 -22.23
N VAL A 300 -12.09 30.13 -22.24
CA VAL A 300 -13.25 30.62 -21.48
C VAL A 300 -13.35 29.82 -20.19
N THR A 301 -13.35 30.50 -19.05
CA THR A 301 -13.52 29.88 -17.73
C THR A 301 -15.01 29.58 -17.44
N PHE A 302 -15.26 28.76 -16.44
CA PHE A 302 -16.61 28.46 -15.96
C PHE A 302 -17.37 29.73 -15.50
N ALA A 303 -16.65 30.73 -14.97
CA ALA A 303 -17.21 32.01 -14.60
C ALA A 303 -17.59 32.90 -15.82
N GLY A 304 -17.20 32.49 -17.04
CA GLY A 304 -17.42 33.24 -18.28
C GLY A 304 -16.31 34.22 -18.64
N ASP A 305 -15.26 34.30 -17.85
CA ASP A 305 -14.09 35.15 -18.15
C ASP A 305 -13.26 34.53 -19.28
N VAL A 306 -12.69 35.40 -20.12
CA VAL A 306 -11.71 35.01 -21.11
C VAL A 306 -10.30 35.26 -20.55
N ARG A 307 -9.49 34.19 -20.46
CA ARG A 307 -8.12 34.27 -19.93
C ARG A 307 -7.11 33.65 -20.88
N PRO A 308 -5.92 34.27 -21.02
CA PRO A 308 -4.86 33.68 -21.82
C PRO A 308 -4.24 32.48 -21.09
N ILE A 309 -3.91 31.45 -21.82
CA ILE A 309 -3.09 30.33 -21.35
C ILE A 309 -1.70 30.87 -21.02
N ARG A 310 -1.18 30.54 -19.85
CA ARG A 310 0.15 30.91 -19.39
C ARG A 310 1.21 29.88 -19.76
N TRP A 311 0.86 28.62 -19.66
CA TRP A 311 1.75 27.51 -19.96
C TRP A 311 0.94 26.28 -20.42
N THR A 312 1.57 25.48 -21.28
CA THR A 312 1.06 24.16 -21.68
C THR A 312 2.20 23.15 -21.60
N GLY A 313 1.89 21.98 -21.06
CA GLY A 313 2.80 20.83 -21.03
C GLY A 313 2.13 19.60 -21.58
N CYS A 314 2.92 18.62 -22.02
CA CYS A 314 2.40 17.32 -22.42
C CYS A 314 3.32 16.19 -21.94
N ARG A 315 2.73 14.99 -21.77
CA ARG A 315 3.44 13.76 -21.46
C ARG A 315 2.78 12.60 -22.19
N SER A 316 3.57 11.80 -22.88
CA SER A 316 3.10 10.54 -23.47
C SER A 316 3.45 9.37 -22.53
N ILE A 317 2.47 8.52 -22.26
CA ILE A 317 2.58 7.39 -21.35
C ILE A 317 2.28 6.11 -22.13
N ASP A 318 3.20 5.15 -22.09
CA ASP A 318 2.96 3.77 -22.50
C ASP A 318 2.29 3.03 -21.34
N ILE A 319 0.96 2.90 -21.40
CA ILE A 319 0.17 2.24 -20.35
C ILE A 319 0.48 0.73 -20.31
N ALA A 320 0.79 0.12 -21.46
CA ALA A 320 1.08 -1.31 -21.51
C ALA A 320 2.33 -1.68 -20.70
N ALA A 321 3.33 -0.79 -20.74
CA ALA A 321 4.58 -0.95 -20.00
C ALA A 321 4.57 -0.24 -18.63
N HIS A 322 3.50 0.48 -18.29
CA HIS A 322 3.43 1.23 -17.03
C HIS A 322 3.13 0.33 -15.85
N ASN A 323 3.85 0.50 -14.75
CA ASN A 323 3.78 -0.33 -13.56
C ASN A 323 2.40 -0.25 -12.87
N ARG A 324 1.87 0.97 -12.72
CA ARG A 324 0.54 1.23 -12.14
C ARG A 324 -0.43 1.69 -13.23
N LYS A 325 -0.86 0.76 -14.07
CA LYS A 325 -1.78 1.03 -15.19
C LYS A 325 -3.05 1.76 -14.74
N GLU A 326 -3.62 1.35 -13.62
CA GLU A 326 -4.86 1.93 -13.06
C GLU A 326 -4.71 3.42 -12.70
N ALA A 327 -3.51 3.86 -12.31
CA ALA A 327 -3.24 5.25 -11.92
C ALA A 327 -3.11 6.20 -13.14
N VAL A 328 -2.84 5.66 -14.32
CA VAL A 328 -2.60 6.46 -15.54
C VAL A 328 -3.59 6.20 -16.67
N MET A 329 -4.47 5.18 -16.54
CA MET A 329 -5.51 4.89 -17.53
C MET A 329 -6.49 6.04 -17.66
N PRO A 330 -6.81 6.49 -18.89
CA PRO A 330 -7.82 7.52 -19.10
C PRO A 330 -9.18 7.10 -18.57
N VAL A 331 -9.88 8.06 -17.98
CA VAL A 331 -11.31 7.95 -17.68
C VAL A 331 -12.10 8.64 -18.79
N ARG A 332 -12.99 7.88 -19.41
CA ARG A 332 -13.93 8.38 -20.42
C ARG A 332 -15.25 8.76 -19.77
N VAL A 333 -15.64 10.01 -19.94
CA VAL A 333 -16.96 10.52 -19.55
C VAL A 333 -17.81 10.59 -20.82
N LEU A 334 -18.90 9.82 -20.86
CA LEU A 334 -19.79 9.79 -22.00
C LEU A 334 -20.65 11.05 -22.08
N ALA A 335 -21.12 11.39 -23.27
CA ALA A 335 -22.09 12.47 -23.44
C ALA A 335 -23.30 12.26 -22.52
N ASP A 336 -23.82 13.35 -21.98
CA ASP A 336 -24.98 13.37 -21.08
C ASP A 336 -24.79 12.64 -19.72
N ALA A 337 -23.60 12.16 -19.41
CA ALA A 337 -23.33 11.35 -18.20
C ALA A 337 -23.64 12.07 -16.89
N LEU A 338 -23.47 13.40 -16.84
CA LEU A 338 -23.64 14.22 -15.64
C LEU A 338 -24.90 15.12 -15.70
N GLY A 339 -25.58 15.13 -16.82
CA GLY A 339 -26.81 15.89 -17.07
C GLY A 339 -27.04 16.06 -18.57
N PRO A 340 -28.20 16.56 -19.01
CA PRO A 340 -28.46 16.83 -20.41
C PRO A 340 -27.42 17.81 -21.00
N GLY A 341 -26.69 17.38 -22.05
CA GLY A 341 -25.62 18.14 -22.67
C GLY A 341 -24.34 18.29 -21.82
N VAL A 342 -24.17 17.52 -20.73
CA VAL A 342 -22.99 17.59 -19.86
C VAL A 342 -22.42 16.17 -19.66
N PRO A 343 -21.24 15.89 -20.28
CA PRO A 343 -20.64 16.66 -21.36
C PRO A 343 -21.46 16.57 -22.65
N ALA A 344 -21.29 17.55 -23.55
CA ALA A 344 -21.97 17.56 -24.85
C ALA A 344 -21.47 16.47 -25.80
N LYS A 345 -20.20 16.09 -25.67
CA LYS A 345 -19.56 14.96 -26.36
C LYS A 345 -18.72 14.17 -25.37
N HIS A 346 -18.43 12.91 -25.73
CA HIS A 346 -17.48 12.13 -24.93
C HIS A 346 -16.15 12.84 -24.78
N LEU A 347 -15.61 12.85 -23.57
CA LEU A 347 -14.29 13.41 -23.30
C LEU A 347 -13.44 12.42 -22.49
N ARG A 348 -12.14 12.62 -22.47
CA ARG A 348 -11.16 11.75 -21.82
C ARG A 348 -10.26 12.57 -20.91
N LEU A 349 -10.16 12.15 -19.66
CA LEU A 349 -9.37 12.83 -18.62
C LEU A 349 -8.41 11.85 -17.97
N SER A 350 -7.34 12.35 -17.35
CA SER A 350 -6.56 11.52 -16.43
C SER A 350 -7.39 11.17 -15.20
N PRO A 351 -7.09 10.07 -14.48
CA PRO A 351 -7.88 9.62 -13.33
C PRO A 351 -8.09 10.67 -12.25
N ASP A 352 -7.06 11.47 -11.98
CA ASP A 352 -7.06 12.47 -10.91
C ASP A 352 -7.56 13.86 -11.35
N HIS A 353 -7.99 14.00 -12.59
CA HIS A 353 -8.53 15.27 -13.09
C HIS A 353 -9.79 15.68 -12.33
N GLY A 354 -9.76 16.84 -11.68
CA GLY A 354 -10.87 17.36 -10.90
C GLY A 354 -12.01 17.89 -11.77
N VAL A 355 -13.20 17.40 -11.48
CA VAL A 355 -14.47 17.86 -12.06
C VAL A 355 -15.21 18.68 -11.02
N LEU A 356 -15.62 19.89 -11.36
CA LEU A 356 -16.37 20.74 -10.43
C LEU A 356 -17.82 20.28 -10.32
N LEU A 357 -18.17 19.68 -9.20
CA LEU A 357 -19.51 19.19 -8.90
C LEU A 357 -19.94 19.69 -7.52
N ARG A 358 -21.13 20.31 -7.44
CA ARG A 358 -21.66 20.86 -6.17
C ARG A 358 -20.68 21.78 -5.43
N GLY A 359 -19.88 22.56 -6.17
CA GLY A 359 -18.90 23.49 -5.61
C GLY A 359 -17.64 22.83 -5.03
N ARG A 360 -17.38 21.58 -5.34
CA ARG A 360 -16.20 20.81 -4.95
C ARG A 360 -15.49 20.25 -6.18
N LEU A 361 -14.18 20.11 -6.10
CA LEU A 361 -13.39 19.39 -7.08
C LEU A 361 -13.39 17.90 -6.74
N VAL A 362 -13.88 17.06 -7.65
CA VAL A 362 -13.95 15.62 -7.49
C VAL A 362 -13.08 14.96 -8.55
N PRO A 363 -12.04 14.21 -8.18
CA PRO A 363 -11.26 13.43 -9.13
C PRO A 363 -12.14 12.49 -9.94
N VAL A 364 -12.02 12.52 -11.26
CA VAL A 364 -12.93 11.78 -12.15
C VAL A 364 -12.89 10.28 -11.93
N LYS A 365 -11.78 9.72 -11.42
CA LYS A 365 -11.67 8.31 -11.02
C LYS A 365 -12.72 7.91 -9.99
N LEU A 366 -13.08 8.81 -9.07
CA LEU A 366 -14.08 8.57 -8.03
C LEU A 366 -15.53 8.58 -8.57
N LEU A 367 -15.73 9.04 -9.81
CA LEU A 367 -17.03 9.11 -10.48
C LEU A 367 -17.26 7.91 -11.41
N VAL A 368 -16.27 7.04 -11.59
CA VAL A 368 -16.40 5.85 -12.44
C VAL A 368 -17.55 4.99 -11.93
N ASN A 369 -18.49 4.67 -12.84
CA ASN A 369 -19.71 3.92 -12.51
C ASN A 369 -19.90 2.67 -13.37
N GLY A 370 -18.96 2.36 -14.27
CA GLY A 370 -19.03 1.20 -15.16
C GLY A 370 -20.12 1.29 -16.24
N ALA A 371 -20.88 2.41 -16.31
CA ALA A 371 -21.96 2.63 -17.29
C ALA A 371 -21.69 3.83 -18.20
N THR A 372 -21.60 5.03 -17.62
CA THR A 372 -21.46 6.29 -18.36
C THR A 372 -20.14 7.01 -18.09
N ILE A 373 -19.44 6.62 -17.06
CA ILE A 373 -18.08 7.06 -16.72
C ILE A 373 -17.23 5.80 -16.54
N LEU A 374 -16.20 5.63 -17.38
CA LEU A 374 -15.55 4.34 -17.62
C LEU A 374 -14.03 4.49 -17.64
N LYS A 375 -13.29 3.57 -17.04
CA LYS A 375 -11.84 3.46 -17.26
C LYS A 375 -11.54 2.76 -18.58
N GLU A 376 -10.62 3.28 -19.36
CA GLU A 376 -10.22 2.68 -20.65
C GLU A 376 -9.17 1.58 -20.45
N ARG A 377 -9.57 0.44 -19.91
CA ARG A 377 -8.68 -0.68 -19.53
C ARG A 377 -7.91 -1.32 -20.70
N ARG A 378 -8.34 -1.09 -21.94
CA ARG A 378 -7.65 -1.57 -23.15
C ARG A 378 -6.75 -0.54 -23.81
N CYS A 379 -6.67 0.67 -23.25
CA CYS A 379 -5.80 1.71 -23.76
C CYS A 379 -4.34 1.32 -23.57
N GLN A 380 -3.56 1.27 -24.65
CA GLN A 380 -2.15 0.87 -24.61
C GLN A 380 -1.22 2.07 -24.38
N ALA A 381 -1.60 3.24 -24.86
CA ALA A 381 -0.84 4.47 -24.70
C ALA A 381 -1.74 5.69 -24.72
N VAL A 382 -1.34 6.76 -24.06
CA VAL A 382 -2.05 8.04 -24.02
C VAL A 382 -1.08 9.20 -23.99
N THR A 383 -1.45 10.30 -24.65
CA THR A 383 -0.76 11.59 -24.49
C THR A 383 -1.68 12.51 -23.70
N TYR A 384 -1.19 13.00 -22.59
CA TYR A 384 -1.86 13.94 -21.69
C TYR A 384 -1.33 15.35 -21.88
N TYR A 385 -2.21 16.33 -21.71
CA TYR A 385 -1.94 17.76 -21.86
C TYR A 385 -2.37 18.51 -20.61
N HIS A 386 -1.60 19.52 -20.24
CA HIS A 386 -1.88 20.46 -19.16
C HIS A 386 -2.09 21.86 -19.72
N VAL A 387 -3.02 22.58 -19.11
CA VAL A 387 -3.30 23.98 -19.43
C VAL A 387 -3.30 24.78 -18.14
N GLU A 388 -2.33 25.68 -18.00
CA GLU A 388 -2.19 26.56 -16.84
C GLU A 388 -2.59 27.98 -17.20
N LEU A 389 -3.29 28.62 -16.28
CA LEU A 389 -3.63 30.04 -16.32
C LEU A 389 -2.83 30.82 -15.28
N ASP A 390 -3.09 32.12 -15.15
CA ASP A 390 -2.45 32.99 -14.13
C ASP A 390 -2.78 32.56 -12.69
N ARG A 391 -3.89 31.86 -12.50
CA ARG A 391 -4.31 31.20 -11.27
C ARG A 391 -5.04 29.89 -11.58
N HIS A 392 -5.25 29.06 -10.58
CA HIS A 392 -6.07 27.87 -10.73
C HIS A 392 -7.52 28.26 -11.02
N GLU A 393 -8.06 27.78 -12.12
CA GLU A 393 -9.39 28.14 -12.62
C GLU A 393 -10.15 26.89 -13.07
N ILE A 394 -11.45 27.03 -13.24
CA ILE A 394 -12.29 26.01 -13.86
C ILE A 394 -12.51 26.36 -15.33
N LEU A 395 -12.20 25.41 -16.19
CA LEU A 395 -12.37 25.47 -17.63
C LEU A 395 -13.63 24.73 -18.06
N LEU A 396 -14.09 24.99 -19.28
CA LEU A 396 -15.21 24.25 -19.87
C LEU A 396 -14.69 23.31 -20.96
N SER A 397 -14.86 22.01 -20.74
CA SER A 397 -14.61 20.94 -21.72
C SER A 397 -15.92 20.28 -22.11
N GLU A 398 -16.40 20.47 -23.33
CA GLU A 398 -17.69 19.94 -23.79
C GLU A 398 -18.86 20.25 -22.81
N ASN A 399 -18.94 21.46 -22.27
CA ASN A 399 -19.84 21.93 -21.21
C ASN A 399 -19.56 21.35 -19.82
N LEU A 400 -18.61 20.46 -19.65
CA LEU A 400 -18.20 19.98 -18.34
C LEU A 400 -17.22 20.96 -17.71
N ALA A 401 -17.46 21.32 -16.46
CA ALA A 401 -16.59 22.17 -15.65
C ALA A 401 -15.44 21.32 -15.10
N VAL A 402 -14.21 21.60 -15.51
CA VAL A 402 -12.99 20.84 -15.18
C VAL A 402 -11.88 21.79 -14.80
N GLU A 403 -10.98 21.35 -13.93
CA GLU A 403 -9.89 22.22 -13.45
C GLU A 403 -8.83 22.51 -14.51
N SER A 404 -8.16 23.66 -14.39
CA SER A 404 -6.90 23.96 -15.04
C SER A 404 -5.75 23.34 -14.26
N TYR A 405 -4.56 23.33 -14.84
CA TYR A 405 -3.37 22.87 -14.11
C TYR A 405 -3.00 23.84 -12.97
N LEU A 406 -2.74 23.29 -11.79
CA LEU A 406 -2.12 23.97 -10.65
C LEU A 406 -0.67 23.49 -10.53
N ASP A 407 0.30 24.40 -10.67
CA ASP A 407 1.71 24.08 -10.51
C ASP A 407 2.05 23.87 -9.02
N THR A 408 2.18 22.62 -8.63
CA THR A 408 2.62 22.21 -7.29
C THR A 408 4.13 21.94 -7.21
N GLY A 409 4.90 22.40 -8.20
CA GLY A 409 6.36 22.20 -8.30
C GLY A 409 6.77 21.13 -9.30
N ASN A 410 5.82 20.53 -10.01
CA ASN A 410 6.02 19.37 -10.89
C ASN A 410 6.00 19.71 -12.39
N ARG A 411 6.03 21.00 -12.76
CA ARG A 411 6.01 21.45 -14.17
C ARG A 411 7.16 20.88 -14.99
N ASP A 412 8.33 20.72 -14.38
CA ASP A 412 9.54 20.22 -15.03
C ASP A 412 9.48 18.74 -15.47
N MET A 413 8.44 18.01 -15.03
CA MET A 413 8.18 16.63 -15.44
C MET A 413 7.53 16.52 -16.83
N PHE A 414 7.12 17.64 -17.42
CA PHE A 414 6.41 17.68 -18.70
C PHE A 414 7.27 18.25 -19.82
N GLU A 415 7.08 17.72 -21.02
CA GLU A 415 7.60 18.33 -22.22
C GLU A 415 6.78 19.60 -22.50
N THR A 416 7.44 20.72 -22.67
CA THR A 416 6.75 21.90 -23.19
C THR A 416 6.38 21.66 -24.64
N THR A 417 5.24 22.16 -25.08
CA THR A 417 4.84 22.10 -26.50
C THR A 417 5.81 22.81 -27.43
N ALA A 418 6.76 23.60 -26.88
CA ALA A 418 7.82 24.29 -27.58
C ALA A 418 9.14 23.51 -27.69
N GLY A 419 9.23 22.27 -27.15
CA GLY A 419 10.42 21.42 -27.34
C GLY A 419 11.64 21.79 -26.50
N GLU A 420 11.48 22.51 -25.37
CA GLU A 420 12.62 22.83 -24.50
C GLU A 420 12.99 21.64 -23.59
N PRO A 421 14.30 21.43 -23.30
CA PRO A 421 14.75 20.30 -22.50
C PRO A 421 14.30 20.38 -21.04
N ARG A 422 14.04 19.21 -20.44
CA ARG A 422 13.69 19.05 -19.02
C ARG A 422 14.82 19.59 -18.11
N LYS A 423 14.45 20.41 -17.13
CA LYS A 423 15.30 20.69 -15.97
C LYS A 423 14.84 19.81 -14.80
N ASN A 424 15.74 19.49 -13.89
CA ASN A 424 15.39 18.73 -12.68
C ASN A 424 14.26 19.43 -11.92
N PRO A 425 13.24 18.69 -11.47
CA PRO A 425 12.12 19.26 -10.74
C PRO A 425 12.62 19.98 -9.48
N ALA A 426 12.23 21.23 -9.33
CA ALA A 426 12.45 21.98 -8.11
C ALA A 426 11.26 21.73 -7.16
N PHE A 427 11.15 20.54 -6.62
CA PHE A 427 10.14 20.20 -5.64
C PHE A 427 10.17 21.18 -4.44
N GLY A 428 9.00 21.57 -3.95
CA GLY A 428 8.86 22.45 -2.78
C GLY A 428 8.75 23.95 -3.06
N ARG A 429 8.80 24.41 -4.32
CA ARG A 429 8.56 25.82 -4.69
C ARG A 429 7.21 26.06 -5.38
N GLY A 430 6.37 25.03 -5.46
CA GLY A 430 5.05 25.11 -6.08
C GLY A 430 4.00 25.83 -5.25
N ARG A 431 2.80 25.95 -5.81
CA ARG A 431 1.63 26.45 -5.13
C ARG A 431 1.07 25.35 -4.22
N GLN A 432 0.63 25.72 -3.02
CA GLN A 432 -0.04 24.81 -2.11
C GLN A 432 -1.50 24.64 -2.53
N TRP A 433 -1.97 23.39 -2.60
CA TRP A 433 -3.35 23.06 -2.97
C TRP A 433 -4.37 23.76 -2.07
N ASP A 434 -4.21 23.65 -0.77
CA ASP A 434 -5.16 24.18 0.24
C ASP A 434 -5.36 25.70 0.18
N VAL A 435 -4.40 26.42 -0.42
CA VAL A 435 -4.41 27.89 -0.47
C VAL A 435 -4.76 28.40 -1.87
N HIS A 436 -4.40 27.67 -2.92
CA HIS A 436 -4.41 28.17 -4.29
C HIS A 436 -5.40 27.46 -5.21
N ALA A 437 -6.01 26.34 -4.76
CA ALA A 437 -7.03 25.65 -5.54
C ALA A 437 -8.29 26.51 -5.68
N TYR A 438 -9.01 26.33 -6.80
CA TYR A 438 -10.27 27.03 -7.06
C TYR A 438 -11.37 26.63 -6.07
N ALA A 439 -11.41 25.37 -5.67
CA ALA A 439 -12.36 24.83 -4.71
C ALA A 439 -11.72 23.64 -3.96
N ASP A 440 -12.30 23.32 -2.80
CA ASP A 440 -11.84 22.19 -2.00
C ASP A 440 -12.00 20.86 -2.74
N LEU A 441 -11.06 19.96 -2.50
CA LEU A 441 -11.09 18.61 -3.01
C LEU A 441 -12.13 17.77 -2.24
N CYS A 442 -12.83 16.88 -2.93
CA CYS A 442 -13.79 15.96 -2.35
C CYS A 442 -13.39 14.52 -2.70
N LEU A 443 -12.72 13.86 -1.77
CA LEU A 443 -12.22 12.50 -1.94
C LEU A 443 -13.17 11.45 -1.37
N ASP A 444 -14.00 11.82 -0.39
CA ASP A 444 -14.90 10.94 0.33
C ASP A 444 -16.15 11.67 0.87
N GLY A 445 -16.87 11.03 1.77
CA GLY A 445 -17.93 11.61 2.56
C GLY A 445 -19.29 11.71 1.87
N PRO A 446 -20.29 12.34 2.54
CA PRO A 446 -21.67 12.34 2.10
C PRO A 446 -21.88 13.06 0.76
N VAL A 447 -21.10 14.10 0.47
CA VAL A 447 -21.21 14.85 -0.79
C VAL A 447 -20.83 13.99 -1.98
N LEU A 448 -19.73 13.22 -1.88
CA LEU A 448 -19.31 12.30 -2.93
C LEU A 448 -20.36 11.18 -3.13
N ARG A 449 -20.87 10.60 -2.04
CA ARG A 449 -21.93 9.59 -2.11
C ARG A 449 -23.18 10.11 -2.83
N ASP A 450 -23.60 11.34 -2.55
CA ASP A 450 -24.74 11.97 -3.23
C ASP A 450 -24.49 12.21 -4.73
N ILE A 451 -23.27 12.62 -5.08
CA ILE A 451 -22.86 12.79 -6.48
C ILE A 451 -22.93 11.43 -7.20
N ARG A 452 -22.33 10.38 -6.63
CA ARG A 452 -22.35 9.01 -7.19
C ARG A 452 -23.76 8.48 -7.37
N ARG A 453 -24.67 8.69 -6.40
CA ARG A 453 -26.09 8.33 -6.53
C ARG A 453 -26.76 9.09 -7.69
N GLY A 454 -26.48 10.38 -7.85
CA GLY A 454 -26.97 11.18 -8.97
C GLY A 454 -26.50 10.66 -10.32
N ILE A 455 -25.21 10.33 -10.45
CA ILE A 455 -24.63 9.76 -11.68
C ILE A 455 -25.26 8.39 -12.01
N ARG A 456 -25.48 7.56 -11.00
CA ARG A 456 -26.16 6.27 -11.20
C ARG A 456 -27.62 6.44 -11.65
N ALA A 457 -28.35 7.35 -11.02
CA ALA A 457 -29.72 7.68 -11.44
C ALA A 457 -29.73 8.17 -12.90
N ARG A 458 -28.77 9.03 -13.27
CA ARG A 458 -28.62 9.51 -14.65
C ARG A 458 -28.33 8.39 -15.64
N ALA A 459 -27.50 7.41 -15.29
CA ALA A 459 -27.26 6.23 -16.14
C ALA A 459 -28.57 5.45 -16.38
N LEU A 460 -29.42 5.28 -15.36
CA LEU A 460 -30.73 4.64 -15.49
C LEU A 460 -31.68 5.43 -16.40
N GLU A 461 -31.72 6.76 -16.31
CA GLU A 461 -32.46 7.65 -17.19
C GLU A 461 -32.02 7.51 -18.65
N LEU A 462 -30.73 7.39 -18.89
CA LEU A 462 -30.12 7.17 -20.19
C LEU A 462 -30.40 5.76 -20.76
N GLY A 463 -31.07 4.90 -20.01
CA GLY A 463 -31.48 3.57 -20.45
C GLY A 463 -30.51 2.45 -20.11
N TYR A 464 -29.44 2.72 -19.39
CA TYR A 464 -28.57 1.66 -18.84
C TYR A 464 -29.35 0.84 -17.81
N ARG A 465 -29.12 -0.47 -17.78
CA ARG A 465 -29.78 -1.37 -16.82
C ARG A 465 -28.74 -2.23 -16.12
N PRO A 466 -28.76 -2.31 -14.76
CA PRO A 466 -27.90 -3.22 -14.03
C PRO A 466 -28.16 -4.66 -14.45
N ARG A 467 -27.10 -5.46 -14.55
CA ARG A 467 -27.18 -6.90 -14.81
C ARG A 467 -26.15 -7.67 -14.04
N THR A 468 -26.46 -8.90 -13.67
CA THR A 468 -25.50 -9.86 -13.16
C THR A 468 -24.79 -10.54 -14.33
N LEU A 469 -23.45 -10.63 -14.25
CA LEU A 469 -22.63 -11.27 -15.27
C LEU A 469 -22.45 -12.75 -14.91
N THR A 470 -22.90 -13.65 -15.76
CA THR A 470 -23.00 -15.09 -15.46
C THR A 470 -22.13 -15.98 -16.35
N ASP A 471 -21.29 -15.40 -17.23
CA ASP A 471 -20.45 -16.17 -18.16
C ASP A 471 -19.23 -16.76 -17.42
N VAL A 472 -19.47 -17.81 -16.63
CA VAL A 472 -18.44 -18.57 -15.94
C VAL A 472 -18.08 -19.78 -16.77
N SER A 473 -16.79 -20.08 -16.94
CA SER A 473 -16.32 -21.24 -17.68
C SER A 473 -15.12 -21.88 -17.01
N LEU A 474 -14.96 -23.18 -17.18
CA LEU A 474 -13.70 -23.87 -16.82
C LEU A 474 -12.81 -24.01 -18.04
N TRP A 475 -11.49 -24.05 -17.78
CA TRP A 475 -10.47 -24.21 -18.81
C TRP A 475 -9.46 -25.26 -18.38
N SER A 476 -9.16 -26.19 -19.27
CA SER A 476 -8.11 -27.19 -19.07
C SER A 476 -7.48 -27.54 -20.41
N ASN A 477 -6.16 -27.61 -20.48
CA ASN A 477 -5.38 -27.93 -21.68
C ASN A 477 -5.81 -27.08 -22.91
N GLY A 478 -6.00 -25.78 -22.72
CA GLY A 478 -6.39 -24.85 -23.79
C GLY A 478 -7.85 -24.96 -24.24
N ARG A 479 -8.65 -25.83 -23.64
CA ARG A 479 -10.07 -26.05 -24.00
C ARG A 479 -11.01 -25.41 -22.99
N LYS A 480 -12.01 -24.68 -23.51
CA LYS A 480 -13.12 -24.07 -22.74
C LYS A 480 -14.23 -25.09 -22.48
N TYR A 481 -14.70 -25.16 -21.24
CA TYR A 481 -15.83 -25.97 -20.79
C TYR A 481 -16.90 -25.03 -20.23
N PRO A 482 -17.97 -24.75 -20.98
CA PRO A 482 -19.10 -23.98 -20.48
C PRO A 482 -19.91 -24.82 -19.47
N PRO A 483 -20.78 -24.18 -18.66
CA PRO A 483 -21.71 -24.90 -17.80
C PRO A 483 -22.60 -25.82 -18.63
N THR A 484 -22.76 -27.05 -18.17
CA THR A 484 -23.63 -28.06 -18.80
C THR A 484 -24.95 -28.23 -18.06
N GLY A 485 -25.13 -27.55 -16.92
CA GLY A 485 -26.32 -27.57 -16.09
C GLY A 485 -26.17 -26.74 -14.84
N GLY A 486 -27.14 -26.80 -13.95
CA GLY A 486 -27.20 -26.02 -12.73
C GLY A 486 -27.86 -24.65 -12.93
N THR A 487 -27.61 -23.74 -12.00
CA THR A 487 -28.08 -22.34 -12.05
C THR A 487 -26.88 -21.39 -12.14
N ALA A 488 -27.11 -20.10 -12.37
CA ALA A 488 -26.05 -19.09 -12.40
C ALA A 488 -25.22 -19.08 -11.10
N SER A 489 -25.85 -19.23 -9.93
CA SER A 489 -25.18 -19.33 -8.63
C SER A 489 -24.65 -20.72 -8.29
N ARG A 490 -25.00 -21.74 -9.08
CA ARG A 490 -24.53 -23.14 -8.91
C ARG A 490 -24.28 -23.81 -10.24
N PRO A 491 -23.35 -23.29 -11.06
CA PRO A 491 -23.06 -23.90 -12.35
C PRO A 491 -22.42 -25.29 -12.17
N VAL A 492 -22.78 -26.19 -13.06
CA VAL A 492 -22.26 -27.56 -13.15
C VAL A 492 -21.53 -27.73 -14.48
N PHE A 493 -20.31 -28.20 -14.43
CA PHE A 493 -19.45 -28.42 -15.58
C PHE A 493 -19.15 -29.90 -15.73
N ARG A 494 -19.24 -30.43 -16.93
CA ARG A 494 -18.79 -31.78 -17.27
C ARG A 494 -17.47 -31.69 -18.02
N ILE A 495 -16.45 -32.35 -17.49
CA ILE A 495 -15.12 -32.40 -18.07
C ILE A 495 -14.82 -33.83 -18.46
N ALA A 496 -14.72 -34.07 -19.76
CA ALA A 496 -14.34 -35.39 -20.26
C ALA A 496 -12.84 -35.57 -20.09
N THR A 497 -12.42 -36.34 -19.08
CA THR A 497 -11.05 -36.77 -18.79
C THR A 497 -10.05 -35.64 -18.54
N LEU A 498 -9.84 -35.29 -17.27
CA LEU A 498 -8.74 -34.40 -16.85
C LEU A 498 -7.40 -35.19 -16.95
N HIS A 499 -6.53 -34.73 -17.83
CA HIS A 499 -5.14 -35.27 -17.91
C HIS A 499 -4.18 -34.48 -16.98
N SER A 500 -4.50 -33.26 -16.61
CA SER A 500 -3.77 -32.43 -15.63
C SER A 500 -4.56 -32.28 -14.36
N GLY A 501 -3.91 -32.17 -13.20
CA GLY A 501 -4.54 -31.86 -11.92
C GLY A 501 -5.05 -30.42 -11.82
N GLN A 502 -4.78 -29.53 -12.78
CA GLN A 502 -5.13 -28.12 -12.71
C GLN A 502 -6.24 -27.73 -13.69
N VAL A 503 -7.15 -26.89 -13.21
CA VAL A 503 -8.27 -26.33 -13.98
C VAL A 503 -8.36 -24.84 -13.73
N GLY A 504 -8.37 -24.07 -14.81
CA GLY A 504 -8.63 -22.63 -14.77
C GLY A 504 -10.14 -22.35 -14.64
N ILE A 505 -10.48 -21.38 -13.82
CA ILE A 505 -11.84 -20.80 -13.69
C ILE A 505 -11.78 -19.41 -14.32
N ARG A 506 -12.60 -19.17 -15.33
CA ARG A 506 -12.70 -17.86 -15.99
C ARG A 506 -14.08 -17.27 -15.75
N SER A 507 -14.12 -16.01 -15.37
CA SER A 507 -15.35 -15.27 -15.19
C SER A 507 -15.20 -13.83 -15.70
N PRO A 508 -16.29 -13.12 -15.98
CA PRO A 508 -16.26 -11.68 -16.05
C PRO A 508 -15.74 -11.09 -14.74
N VAL A 509 -15.26 -9.86 -14.81
CA VAL A 509 -14.76 -9.13 -13.64
C VAL A 509 -15.51 -7.82 -13.47
N PHE A 510 -15.49 -7.27 -12.26
CA PHE A 510 -16.02 -5.96 -11.92
C PHE A 510 -15.22 -5.34 -10.78
N VAL A 511 -15.34 -4.03 -10.61
CA VAL A 511 -14.80 -3.33 -9.46
C VAL A 511 -15.96 -2.93 -8.56
N PRO A 512 -16.05 -3.41 -7.31
CA PRO A 512 -17.16 -3.10 -6.41
C PRO A 512 -17.43 -1.60 -6.26
N ALA A 513 -16.39 -0.81 -6.09
CA ALA A 513 -16.50 0.65 -5.99
C ALA A 513 -17.17 1.30 -7.22
N GLU A 514 -17.01 0.73 -8.44
CA GLU A 514 -17.61 1.24 -9.69
C GLU A 514 -19.07 0.84 -9.87
N THR A 515 -19.51 -0.25 -9.24
CA THR A 515 -20.87 -0.81 -9.43
C THR A 515 -21.77 -0.64 -8.22
N SER A 516 -21.22 -0.22 -7.08
CA SER A 516 -21.96 0.00 -5.83
C SER A 516 -23.07 1.07 -5.98
N ASN A 517 -24.09 0.99 -5.11
CA ASN A 517 -25.18 1.99 -5.09
C ASN A 517 -24.76 3.34 -4.48
N GLY A 518 -23.49 3.50 -4.06
CA GLY A 518 -23.03 4.67 -3.30
C GLY A 518 -23.43 4.64 -1.82
N ASP A 519 -24.09 3.57 -1.37
CA ASP A 519 -24.56 3.44 0.02
C ASP A 519 -23.56 2.72 0.94
N SER A 520 -22.52 2.12 0.38
CA SER A 520 -21.45 1.47 1.13
C SER A 520 -20.18 2.32 1.07
N ASP A 521 -19.51 2.48 2.21
CA ASP A 521 -18.14 3.01 2.31
C ASP A 521 -17.09 2.02 1.72
N GLN A 522 -17.54 1.10 0.86
CA GLN A 522 -16.66 0.12 0.24
C GLN A 522 -15.89 0.78 -0.90
N ASP A 523 -14.70 1.24 -0.57
CA ASP A 523 -13.66 1.65 -1.53
C ASP A 523 -12.92 0.44 -2.12
N ASP A 524 -13.59 -0.71 -2.23
CA ASP A 524 -12.99 -1.91 -2.83
C ASP A 524 -12.76 -1.68 -4.33
N ASN A 525 -11.53 -1.32 -4.65
CA ASN A 525 -11.05 -1.06 -6.01
C ASN A 525 -10.46 -2.32 -6.68
N ARG A 526 -10.46 -3.48 -6.01
CA ARG A 526 -9.97 -4.73 -6.58
C ARG A 526 -10.81 -5.13 -7.78
N LEU A 527 -10.16 -5.72 -8.79
CA LEU A 527 -10.83 -6.28 -9.96
C LEU A 527 -11.33 -7.70 -9.62
N LEU A 528 -12.54 -7.81 -9.12
CA LEU A 528 -13.11 -9.06 -8.63
C LEU A 528 -13.83 -9.85 -9.71
N GLY A 529 -13.60 -11.16 -9.74
CA GLY A 529 -14.36 -12.13 -10.52
C GLY A 529 -15.58 -12.65 -9.73
N ILE A 530 -15.66 -13.96 -9.56
CA ILE A 530 -16.71 -14.62 -8.77
C ILE A 530 -16.23 -14.89 -7.35
N ALA A 531 -17.16 -14.84 -6.38
CA ALA A 531 -16.91 -15.32 -5.02
C ALA A 531 -17.36 -16.78 -4.88
N ILE A 532 -16.44 -17.69 -4.55
CA ILE A 532 -16.69 -19.11 -4.47
C ILE A 532 -16.82 -19.55 -3.01
N ALA A 533 -18.04 -19.91 -2.60
CA ALA A 533 -18.28 -20.44 -1.25
C ALA A 533 -17.83 -21.90 -1.12
N ARG A 534 -18.07 -22.73 -2.13
CA ARG A 534 -17.72 -24.16 -2.15
C ARG A 534 -17.48 -24.68 -3.57
N ILE A 535 -16.57 -25.62 -3.69
CA ILE A 535 -16.34 -26.41 -4.90
C ILE A 535 -16.67 -27.87 -4.60
N ARG A 536 -17.42 -28.51 -5.50
CA ARG A 536 -17.84 -29.89 -5.36
C ARG A 536 -17.32 -30.77 -6.49
N PHE A 537 -16.67 -31.87 -6.12
CA PHE A 537 -16.21 -32.94 -6.99
C PHE A 537 -17.01 -34.22 -6.67
N GLY A 538 -17.99 -34.57 -7.48
CA GLY A 538 -18.90 -35.68 -7.19
C GLY A 538 -19.63 -35.48 -5.86
N ILE A 539 -19.33 -36.32 -4.85
CA ILE A 539 -19.87 -36.20 -3.49
C ILE A 539 -19.00 -35.33 -2.56
N LYS A 540 -17.75 -35.06 -2.92
CA LYS A 540 -16.78 -34.32 -2.08
C LYS A 540 -17.01 -32.81 -2.23
N ASN A 541 -17.13 -32.11 -1.11
CA ASN A 541 -17.38 -30.68 -1.06
C ASN A 541 -16.26 -30.01 -0.24
N MET A 542 -15.62 -28.95 -0.79
CA MET A 542 -14.48 -28.31 -0.17
C MET A 542 -14.45 -26.80 -0.45
N PRO A 543 -13.85 -25.99 0.43
CA PRO A 543 -13.62 -24.56 0.17
C PRO A 543 -12.57 -24.41 -0.95
N ALA A 544 -12.64 -23.31 -1.70
CA ALA A 544 -11.69 -23.03 -2.77
C ALA A 544 -10.26 -22.83 -2.24
N SER A 545 -10.10 -22.21 -1.09
CA SER A 545 -8.81 -21.95 -0.42
C SER A 545 -7.95 -23.20 -0.21
N LYS A 546 -8.57 -24.40 -0.07
CA LYS A 546 -7.83 -25.67 0.07
C LYS A 546 -7.24 -26.23 -1.23
N ILE A 547 -7.64 -25.71 -2.37
CA ILE A 547 -7.26 -26.20 -3.70
C ILE A 547 -6.89 -25.06 -4.65
N ALA A 548 -6.82 -23.84 -4.16
CA ALA A 548 -6.37 -22.67 -4.89
C ALA A 548 -4.89 -22.80 -5.26
N VAL A 549 -4.56 -22.49 -6.51
CA VAL A 549 -3.18 -22.46 -7.03
C VAL A 549 -2.78 -21.02 -7.32
N SER A 550 -3.68 -20.27 -7.99
CA SER A 550 -3.47 -18.85 -8.30
C SER A 550 -4.80 -18.14 -8.60
N GLY A 551 -4.78 -16.81 -8.65
CA GLY A 551 -5.92 -15.99 -9.06
C GLY A 551 -7.03 -15.88 -8.00
N PHE A 552 -6.68 -16.06 -6.72
CA PHE A 552 -7.55 -15.84 -5.58
C PHE A 552 -6.98 -14.71 -4.72
N TYR A 553 -7.87 -13.86 -4.23
CA TYR A 553 -7.50 -12.87 -3.23
C TYR A 553 -7.38 -13.47 -1.84
N PRO A 554 -6.50 -12.96 -0.98
CA PRO A 554 -6.43 -13.36 0.42
C PRO A 554 -7.80 -13.22 1.08
N ARG A 555 -8.15 -14.19 1.91
CA ARG A 555 -9.45 -14.24 2.60
C ARG A 555 -9.42 -13.34 3.82
N GLY A 556 -10.30 -12.34 3.88
CA GLY A 556 -10.53 -11.57 5.10
C GLY A 556 -11.21 -12.43 6.16
N ALA A 557 -11.01 -12.10 7.45
CA ALA A 557 -11.57 -12.85 8.58
C ALA A 557 -13.12 -12.92 8.54
N ALA A 558 -13.78 -11.95 7.94
CA ALA A 558 -15.24 -11.89 7.79
C ALA A 558 -15.77 -12.51 6.49
N ASP A 559 -14.92 -12.98 5.59
CA ASP A 559 -15.34 -13.45 4.27
C ASP A 559 -15.89 -14.89 4.35
N GLU A 560 -17.12 -15.09 3.90
CA GLU A 560 -17.73 -16.42 3.77
C GLU A 560 -17.32 -17.17 2.49
N ALA A 561 -16.61 -16.52 1.55
CA ALA A 561 -16.27 -17.04 0.25
C ALA A 561 -14.91 -16.52 -0.25
N ASP A 562 -14.29 -17.28 -1.15
CA ASP A 562 -13.00 -16.94 -1.76
C ASP A 562 -13.24 -16.15 -3.06
N TRP A 563 -12.80 -14.89 -3.12
CA TRP A 563 -12.90 -14.05 -4.31
C TRP A 563 -11.81 -14.41 -5.33
N THR A 564 -12.18 -14.41 -6.61
CA THR A 564 -11.24 -14.61 -7.72
C THR A 564 -10.93 -13.29 -8.44
N ASP A 565 -9.81 -13.26 -9.16
CA ASP A 565 -9.44 -12.18 -10.09
C ASP A 565 -10.07 -12.32 -11.49
N GLY A 566 -10.96 -13.30 -11.67
CA GLY A 566 -11.55 -13.65 -12.97
C GLY A 566 -10.74 -14.67 -13.76
N ASN A 567 -9.55 -15.04 -13.31
CA ASN A 567 -8.62 -15.95 -13.97
C ASN A 567 -8.00 -16.97 -13.01
N ALA A 568 -8.78 -17.48 -12.07
CA ALA A 568 -8.31 -18.37 -11.03
C ALA A 568 -7.93 -19.77 -11.53
N VAL A 569 -7.00 -20.41 -10.83
CA VAL A 569 -6.58 -21.81 -11.08
C VAL A 569 -6.75 -22.62 -9.81
N ILE A 570 -7.33 -23.82 -9.93
CA ILE A 570 -7.53 -24.76 -8.83
C ILE A 570 -6.90 -26.11 -9.16
N GLU A 571 -6.48 -26.83 -8.11
CA GLU A 571 -6.08 -28.21 -8.23
C GLU A 571 -7.30 -29.14 -8.13
N VAL A 572 -7.43 -30.06 -9.07
CA VAL A 572 -8.56 -30.97 -9.17
C VAL A 572 -8.08 -32.41 -9.08
N PRO A 573 -8.73 -33.26 -8.25
CA PRO A 573 -8.40 -34.67 -8.16
C PRO A 573 -8.47 -35.35 -9.53
N ARG A 574 -7.57 -36.30 -9.81
CA ARG A 574 -7.62 -37.08 -11.05
C ARG A 574 -8.92 -37.88 -11.12
N HIS A 575 -9.42 -38.12 -12.33
CA HIS A 575 -10.66 -38.85 -12.63
C HIS A 575 -11.97 -38.13 -12.25
N VAL A 576 -11.94 -36.83 -12.04
CA VAL A 576 -13.17 -36.03 -11.88
C VAL A 576 -13.81 -35.79 -13.23
N SER A 577 -15.09 -36.18 -13.39
CA SER A 577 -15.89 -35.96 -14.61
C SER A 577 -16.88 -34.80 -14.51
N ALA A 578 -17.09 -34.27 -13.28
CA ALA A 578 -17.99 -33.14 -13.05
C ALA A 578 -17.50 -32.27 -11.89
N ILE A 579 -17.55 -30.96 -12.11
CA ILE A 579 -17.26 -29.93 -11.11
C ILE A 579 -18.51 -29.06 -10.95
N SER A 580 -18.91 -28.77 -9.72
CA SER A 580 -19.97 -27.81 -9.42
C SER A 580 -19.43 -26.73 -8.47
N LEU A 581 -19.69 -25.47 -8.81
CA LEU A 581 -19.34 -24.32 -7.98
C LEU A 581 -20.59 -23.86 -7.23
N LYS A 582 -20.49 -23.58 -5.94
CA LYS A 582 -21.46 -22.81 -5.18
C LYS A 582 -20.90 -21.38 -5.08
N LEU A 583 -21.52 -20.44 -5.78
CA LEU A 583 -21.11 -19.04 -5.80
C LEU A 583 -21.85 -18.27 -4.71
N ALA A 584 -21.13 -17.49 -3.92
CA ALA A 584 -21.67 -16.54 -2.96
C ALA A 584 -22.05 -15.22 -3.66
N ALA A 585 -21.21 -14.81 -4.63
CA ALA A 585 -21.47 -13.61 -5.41
C ALA A 585 -21.04 -13.78 -6.89
N LEU A 586 -21.69 -13.03 -7.73
CA LEU A 586 -21.44 -12.91 -9.17
C LEU A 586 -21.09 -11.46 -9.51
N PRO A 587 -20.21 -11.23 -10.49
CA PRO A 587 -19.87 -9.89 -10.95
C PRO A 587 -21.11 -9.11 -11.40
N GLN A 588 -21.10 -7.82 -11.11
CA GLN A 588 -22.14 -6.90 -11.52
C GLN A 588 -21.67 -6.04 -12.70
N GLY A 589 -22.58 -5.66 -13.57
CA GLY A 589 -22.28 -4.81 -14.72
C GLY A 589 -23.53 -4.12 -15.24
N TRP A 590 -23.43 -3.56 -16.43
CA TRP A 590 -24.51 -2.82 -17.05
C TRP A 590 -24.86 -3.37 -18.43
N THR A 591 -26.12 -3.33 -18.77
CA THR A 591 -26.61 -3.47 -20.16
C THR A 591 -26.79 -2.08 -20.72
N PRO A 592 -26.08 -1.69 -21.79
CA PRO A 592 -26.27 -0.40 -22.43
C PRO A 592 -27.65 -0.32 -23.13
N PRO A 593 -28.17 0.89 -23.36
CA PRO A 593 -29.41 1.07 -24.12
C PRO A 593 -29.24 0.59 -25.57
N PRO A 594 -30.34 0.22 -26.26
CA PRO A 594 -30.32 -0.14 -27.68
C PRO A 594 -29.72 1.00 -28.52
N GLY A 595 -28.78 0.65 -29.41
CA GLY A 595 -28.09 1.63 -30.27
C GLY A 595 -26.91 2.35 -29.63
N ALA A 596 -26.60 2.09 -28.36
CA ALA A 596 -25.33 2.55 -27.78
C ALA A 596 -24.17 1.91 -28.52
N VAL A 597 -23.18 2.73 -28.90
CA VAL A 597 -21.95 2.24 -29.52
C VAL A 597 -21.23 1.36 -28.49
N ALA A 598 -20.95 0.12 -28.86
CA ALA A 598 -20.07 -0.74 -28.05
C ALA A 598 -18.69 -0.07 -27.99
N LEU A 599 -18.37 0.51 -26.86
CA LEU A 599 -17.05 1.05 -26.63
C LEU A 599 -16.12 -0.12 -26.26
N ASP A 600 -15.06 -0.27 -27.00
CA ASP A 600 -14.01 -1.25 -26.71
C ASP A 600 -13.11 -0.64 -25.61
N ILE A 601 -13.59 -0.75 -24.37
CA ILE A 601 -13.00 -0.08 -23.18
C ILE A 601 -12.30 -1.09 -22.30
#